data_fc6cea97fe4163bab66ff10a4eaeab36
#
_entry.id   fc6cea97fe4163bab66ff10a4eaeab36
#
_cell.length_a   1.000
_cell.length_b   1.000
_cell.length_c   1.000
_cell.angle_alpha   90.00
_cell.angle_beta   90.00
_cell.angle_gamma   90.00
#
_symmetry.space_group_name_H-M   'P 1'
#
loop_
_entity.id
_entity.type
_entity.pdbx_description
1 polymer ?
#
loop_
_entity_poly.entity_id
_entity_poly.type
_entity_poly.pdbx_seq_one_letter_code
_entity_poly.pdbx_strand_id
1 'polypeptide(L)'
;YSSAASDVYKRQLIELRRALYFDLGVPFPGIHLRPNPNLPSFAYTLNLNEIPIATGQLVKGCVIVRETPENLALLDIECRETAPFLPNVDSVWVSAEDEKRLTAAGIACMNHSKILAFHLSLLLTRHAESFIGMQETKYLLDKMEERAPDLVHEATRLLPVQRIAEIFRRLVQERVSIRDLRSILQALIEWAPKEKDVVMLTEYVRSALKRQIC
;
A
#
# COMPACT_ATOMS: atom_id res chain seq x y z
N TYR A 1 24.72 -3.63 11.15
CA TYR A 1 23.96 -2.90 10.13
C TYR A 1 24.46 -1.48 10.08
N SER A 2 24.96 -1.03 8.93
CA SER A 2 25.46 0.33 8.75
C SER A 2 24.26 1.32 8.89
N SER A 3 24.48 2.41 9.64
CA SER A 3 23.52 3.52 9.80
C SER A 3 22.95 4.02 8.47
N ALA A 4 23.78 4.09 7.44
CA ALA A 4 23.40 4.54 6.10
C ALA A 4 22.36 3.61 5.41
N ALA A 5 22.48 2.30 5.56
CA ALA A 5 21.50 1.35 5.00
C ALA A 5 20.13 1.52 5.67
N SER A 6 20.10 1.70 6.99
CA SER A 6 18.87 1.97 7.74
C SER A 6 18.16 3.24 7.27
N ASP A 7 18.91 4.29 6.94
CA ASP A 7 18.34 5.58 6.50
C ASP A 7 17.76 5.50 5.07
N VAL A 8 18.36 4.70 4.19
CA VAL A 8 17.81 4.43 2.84
C VAL A 8 16.47 3.71 2.95
N TYR A 9 16.38 2.66 3.79
CA TYR A 9 15.12 1.96 4.03
C TYR A 9 14.04 2.88 4.59
N LYS A 10 14.37 3.71 5.59
CA LYS A 10 13.42 4.65 6.18
C LYS A 10 12.83 5.63 5.16
N ARG A 11 13.66 6.19 4.27
CA ARG A 11 13.20 7.09 3.20
C ARG A 11 12.21 6.38 2.27
N GLN A 12 12.55 5.18 1.80
CA GLN A 12 11.68 4.42 0.91
C GLN A 12 10.34 4.08 1.56
N LEU A 13 10.32 3.74 2.85
CA LEU A 13 9.09 3.47 3.58
C LEU A 13 8.21 4.72 3.74
N ILE A 14 8.81 5.89 3.92
CA ILE A 14 8.07 7.17 3.96
C ILE A 14 7.46 7.47 2.58
N GLU A 15 8.22 7.31 1.51
CA GLU A 15 7.74 7.52 0.14
C GLU A 15 6.61 6.54 -0.21
N LEU A 16 6.76 5.27 0.15
CA LEU A 16 5.73 4.26 -0.01
C LEU A 16 4.42 4.64 0.68
N ARG A 17 4.48 5.04 1.95
CA ARG A 17 3.29 5.47 2.69
C ARG A 17 2.61 6.67 2.04
N ARG A 18 3.39 7.64 1.55
CA ARG A 18 2.85 8.81 0.82
C ARG A 18 2.16 8.41 -0.47
N ALA A 19 2.78 7.52 -1.26
CA ALA A 19 2.19 7.02 -2.49
C ALA A 19 0.87 6.29 -2.24
N LEU A 20 0.83 5.38 -1.26
CA LEU A 20 -0.38 4.65 -0.89
C LEU A 20 -1.48 5.58 -0.33
N TYR A 21 -1.11 6.59 0.47
CA TYR A 21 -2.07 7.60 0.91
C TYR A 21 -2.63 8.40 -0.28
N PHE A 22 -1.77 8.74 -1.24
CA PHE A 22 -2.19 9.44 -2.45
C PHE A 22 -3.14 8.60 -3.29
N ASP A 23 -2.91 7.30 -3.39
CA ASP A 23 -3.74 6.40 -4.20
C ASP A 23 -5.08 6.07 -3.52
N LEU A 24 -5.05 5.68 -2.24
CA LEU A 24 -6.21 5.15 -1.53
C LEU A 24 -6.87 6.14 -0.57
N GLY A 25 -6.17 7.20 -0.15
CA GLY A 25 -6.64 8.12 0.89
C GLY A 25 -6.56 7.55 2.30
N VAL A 26 -5.92 6.39 2.50
CA VAL A 26 -5.81 5.71 3.79
C VAL A 26 -4.60 6.24 4.57
N PRO A 27 -4.76 6.71 5.81
CA PRO A 27 -3.66 7.14 6.66
C PRO A 27 -2.93 5.92 7.25
N PHE A 28 -1.99 5.35 6.50
CA PHE A 28 -1.22 4.20 6.96
C PHE A 28 -0.35 4.53 8.18
N PRO A 29 -0.24 3.61 9.17
CA PRO A 29 0.54 3.81 10.38
C PRO A 29 2.05 3.87 10.11
N GLY A 30 2.83 4.18 11.13
CA GLY A 30 4.28 4.08 11.09
C GLY A 30 4.74 2.64 10.88
N ILE A 31 5.84 2.50 10.12
CA ILE A 31 6.47 1.20 9.89
C ILE A 31 7.71 1.12 10.77
N HIS A 32 7.79 0.07 11.57
CA HIS A 32 8.89 -0.17 12.49
C HIS A 32 9.77 -1.32 12.00
N LEU A 33 11.07 -1.07 11.88
CA LEU A 33 12.06 -2.09 11.55
C LEU A 33 12.69 -2.59 12.85
N ARG A 34 12.63 -3.89 13.10
CA ARG A 34 13.25 -4.53 14.25
C ARG A 34 14.16 -5.67 13.80
N PRO A 35 15.41 -5.74 14.26
CA PRO A 35 16.25 -6.90 14.01
C PRO A 35 15.69 -8.12 14.78
N ASN A 36 15.71 -9.29 14.13
CA ASN A 36 15.29 -10.54 14.76
C ASN A 36 16.41 -11.57 14.56
N PRO A 37 17.19 -11.89 15.62
CA PRO A 37 18.31 -12.82 15.54
C PRO A 37 17.87 -14.27 15.31
N ASN A 38 16.59 -14.60 15.50
CA ASN A 38 16.04 -15.93 15.29
C ASN A 38 15.69 -16.23 13.82
N LEU A 39 15.70 -15.21 12.94
CA LEU A 39 15.47 -15.43 11.52
C LEU A 39 16.75 -15.87 10.82
N PRO A 40 16.64 -16.74 9.79
CA PRO A 40 17.76 -17.03 8.90
C PRO A 40 18.36 -15.75 8.31
N SER A 41 19.62 -15.79 7.92
CA SER A 41 20.27 -14.67 7.24
C SER A 41 19.50 -14.29 5.98
N PHE A 42 19.30 -12.99 5.76
CA PHE A 42 18.53 -12.43 4.64
C PHE A 42 17.03 -12.81 4.61
N ALA A 43 16.50 -13.46 5.66
CA ALA A 43 15.06 -13.62 5.83
C ALA A 43 14.44 -12.39 6.50
N TYR A 44 13.17 -12.16 6.23
CA TYR A 44 12.36 -11.14 6.89
C TYR A 44 10.93 -11.62 7.12
N THR A 45 10.28 -11.00 8.10
CA THR A 45 8.86 -11.22 8.38
C THR A 45 8.17 -9.87 8.43
N LEU A 46 7.00 -9.78 7.82
CA LEU A 46 6.13 -8.61 7.86
C LEU A 46 4.98 -8.91 8.82
N ASN A 47 4.86 -8.07 9.84
CA ASN A 47 3.83 -8.20 10.87
C ASN A 47 2.83 -7.05 10.77
N LEU A 48 1.57 -7.37 10.94
CA LEU A 48 0.47 -6.42 11.12
C LEU A 48 -0.06 -6.59 12.54
N ASN A 49 0.00 -5.53 13.35
CA ASN A 49 -0.40 -5.59 14.77
C ASN A 49 0.26 -6.76 15.53
N GLU A 50 1.58 -6.92 15.36
CA GLU A 50 2.42 -7.99 15.93
C GLU A 50 2.11 -9.41 15.40
N ILE A 51 1.15 -9.56 14.49
CA ILE A 51 0.81 -10.84 13.85
C ILE A 51 1.61 -10.98 12.56
N PRO A 52 2.36 -12.06 12.35
CA PRO A 52 3.08 -12.29 11.11
C PRO A 52 2.09 -12.59 9.97
N ILE A 53 2.12 -11.76 8.92
CA ILE A 53 1.24 -11.87 7.75
C ILE A 53 1.98 -12.32 6.49
N ALA A 54 3.29 -12.14 6.46
CA ALA A 54 4.13 -12.61 5.37
C ALA A 54 5.58 -12.78 5.80
N THR A 55 6.27 -13.65 5.10
CA THR A 55 7.71 -13.88 5.21
C THR A 55 8.34 -13.82 3.84
N GLY A 56 9.63 -13.53 3.78
CA GLY A 56 10.38 -13.56 2.53
C GLY A 56 11.84 -13.87 2.78
N GLN A 57 12.49 -14.35 1.73
CA GLN A 57 13.90 -14.66 1.71
C GLN A 57 14.57 -13.88 0.58
N LEU A 58 15.60 -13.12 0.90
CA LEU A 58 16.41 -12.39 -0.05
C LEU A 58 17.67 -13.22 -0.39
N VAL A 59 18.19 -13.06 -1.59
CA VAL A 59 19.42 -13.73 -2.00
C VAL A 59 20.59 -12.76 -1.88
N LYS A 60 21.61 -13.15 -1.11
CA LYS A 60 22.78 -12.30 -0.85
C LYS A 60 23.52 -11.95 -2.15
N GLY A 61 23.83 -10.67 -2.31
CA GLY A 61 24.59 -10.18 -3.48
C GLY A 61 23.81 -10.24 -4.80
N CYS A 62 22.49 -10.41 -4.75
CA CYS A 62 21.65 -10.48 -5.94
C CYS A 62 20.61 -9.34 -5.96
N VAL A 63 20.12 -9.09 -7.15
CA VAL A 63 18.98 -8.22 -7.46
C VAL A 63 17.93 -9.04 -8.20
N ILE A 64 16.66 -8.59 -8.14
CA ILE A 64 15.58 -9.20 -8.93
C ILE A 64 15.38 -8.38 -10.21
N VAL A 65 15.15 -9.09 -11.31
CA VAL A 65 14.72 -8.54 -12.59
C VAL A 65 13.45 -9.24 -13.07
N ARG A 66 12.62 -8.53 -13.82
CA ARG A 66 11.42 -9.07 -14.46
C ARG A 66 11.73 -9.46 -15.90
N GLU A 67 12.52 -10.50 -16.04
CA GLU A 67 12.92 -11.05 -17.33
C GLU A 67 12.93 -12.57 -17.26
N THR A 68 12.90 -13.18 -18.43
CA THR A 68 13.07 -14.63 -18.54
C THR A 68 14.56 -15.00 -18.59
N PRO A 69 14.94 -16.21 -18.14
CA PRO A 69 16.31 -16.69 -18.23
C PRO A 69 16.87 -16.65 -19.67
N GLU A 70 16.02 -16.91 -20.68
CA GLU A 70 16.38 -16.90 -22.08
C GLU A 70 16.79 -15.50 -22.57
N ASN A 71 16.01 -14.47 -22.16
CA ASN A 71 16.35 -13.09 -22.51
C ASN A 71 17.64 -12.61 -21.83
N LEU A 72 17.87 -13.04 -20.60
CA LEU A 72 19.11 -12.72 -19.87
C LEU A 72 20.33 -13.43 -20.48
N ALA A 73 20.17 -14.64 -20.98
CA ALA A 73 21.23 -15.36 -21.68
C ALA A 73 21.68 -14.62 -22.94
N LEU A 74 20.79 -13.90 -23.65
CA LEU A 74 21.18 -13.06 -24.81
C LEU A 74 22.10 -11.88 -24.42
N LEU A 75 22.06 -11.48 -23.14
CA LEU A 75 22.95 -10.46 -22.58
C LEU A 75 24.16 -11.06 -21.87
N ASP A 76 24.34 -12.37 -21.96
CA ASP A 76 25.41 -13.10 -21.28
C ASP A 76 25.37 -12.90 -19.76
N ILE A 77 24.14 -12.95 -19.18
CA ILE A 77 23.88 -12.82 -17.77
C ILE A 77 23.26 -14.12 -17.23
N GLU A 78 23.90 -14.67 -16.19
CA GLU A 78 23.49 -15.91 -15.56
C GLU A 78 22.44 -15.67 -14.49
N CYS A 79 21.37 -16.45 -14.50
CA CYS A 79 20.40 -16.50 -13.42
C CYS A 79 20.96 -17.30 -12.23
N ARG A 80 20.88 -16.71 -11.03
CA ARG A 80 21.34 -17.35 -9.78
C ARG A 80 20.24 -18.19 -9.12
N GLU A 81 19.02 -17.72 -9.19
CA GLU A 81 17.84 -18.37 -8.62
C GLU A 81 16.65 -18.06 -9.51
N THR A 82 15.86 -19.06 -9.84
CA THR A 82 14.65 -18.93 -10.69
C THR A 82 13.35 -19.02 -9.91
N ALA A 83 13.42 -19.31 -8.58
CA ALA A 83 12.23 -19.30 -7.76
C ALA A 83 11.62 -17.88 -7.72
N PRO A 84 10.34 -17.71 -8.10
CA PRO A 84 9.71 -16.41 -8.11
C PRO A 84 9.68 -15.84 -6.70
N PHE A 85 10.03 -14.57 -6.56
CA PHE A 85 10.03 -13.87 -5.27
C PHE A 85 8.61 -13.77 -4.67
N LEU A 86 7.62 -13.55 -5.53
CA LEU A 86 6.21 -13.51 -5.18
C LEU A 86 5.40 -14.40 -6.12
N PRO A 87 4.33 -15.04 -5.62
CA PRO A 87 3.42 -15.79 -6.48
C PRO A 87 2.89 -14.93 -7.62
N ASN A 88 2.90 -15.45 -8.83
CA ASN A 88 2.41 -14.80 -10.05
C ASN A 88 3.19 -13.53 -10.49
N VAL A 89 4.43 -13.36 -10.02
CA VAL A 89 5.35 -12.34 -10.53
C VAL A 89 6.55 -13.05 -11.12
N ASP A 90 6.59 -13.12 -12.44
CA ASP A 90 7.76 -13.65 -13.15
C ASP A 90 8.97 -12.79 -12.83
N SER A 91 9.95 -13.40 -12.18
CA SER A 91 11.15 -12.71 -11.75
C SER A 91 12.26 -13.71 -11.49
N VAL A 92 13.47 -13.30 -11.76
CA VAL A 92 14.67 -14.10 -11.52
C VAL A 92 15.71 -13.30 -10.74
N TRP A 93 16.53 -14.01 -9.99
CA TRP A 93 17.66 -13.43 -9.27
C TRP A 93 18.91 -13.46 -10.14
N VAL A 94 19.58 -12.32 -10.23
CA VAL A 94 20.84 -12.15 -10.96
C VAL A 94 21.87 -11.49 -10.05
N SER A 95 23.15 -11.60 -10.40
CA SER A 95 24.20 -10.93 -9.63
C SER A 95 24.00 -9.43 -9.58
N ALA A 96 24.18 -8.80 -8.42
CA ALA A 96 24.18 -7.35 -8.31
C ALA A 96 25.31 -6.67 -9.10
N GLU A 97 26.36 -7.41 -9.46
CA GLU A 97 27.45 -6.93 -10.32
C GLU A 97 26.98 -6.60 -11.74
N ASP A 98 25.94 -7.30 -12.21
CA ASP A 98 25.35 -7.11 -13.53
C ASP A 98 24.35 -5.94 -13.62
N GLU A 99 24.06 -5.25 -12.50
CA GLU A 99 23.06 -4.16 -12.44
C GLU A 99 23.34 -3.07 -13.49
N LYS A 100 24.62 -2.72 -13.72
CA LYS A 100 24.99 -1.71 -14.73
C LYS A 100 24.69 -2.16 -16.15
N ARG A 101 24.94 -3.45 -16.46
CA ARG A 101 24.67 -4.03 -17.78
C ARG A 101 23.18 -4.12 -18.05
N LEU A 102 22.41 -4.54 -17.05
CA LEU A 102 20.96 -4.62 -17.09
C LEU A 102 20.35 -3.22 -17.30
N THR A 103 20.81 -2.24 -16.54
CA THR A 103 20.33 -0.84 -16.67
C THR A 103 20.65 -0.28 -18.06
N ALA A 104 21.84 -0.57 -18.60
CA ALA A 104 22.21 -0.16 -19.96
C ALA A 104 21.34 -0.83 -21.03
N ALA A 105 20.85 -2.04 -20.79
CA ALA A 105 19.89 -2.75 -21.64
C ALA A 105 18.42 -2.32 -21.41
N GLY A 106 18.16 -1.32 -20.54
CA GLY A 106 16.81 -0.86 -20.21
C GLY A 106 16.03 -1.76 -19.24
N ILE A 107 16.69 -2.73 -18.63
CA ILE A 107 16.09 -3.68 -17.70
C ILE A 107 16.14 -3.09 -16.28
N ALA A 108 14.97 -2.93 -15.66
CA ALA A 108 14.86 -2.40 -14.30
C ALA A 108 15.24 -3.47 -13.26
N CYS A 109 16.15 -3.12 -12.36
CA CYS A 109 16.58 -3.96 -11.25
C CYS A 109 15.93 -3.55 -9.93
N MET A 110 15.54 -4.52 -9.14
CA MET A 110 15.09 -4.33 -7.76
C MET A 110 16.14 -4.87 -6.79
N ASN A 111 16.77 -3.97 -6.06
CA ASN A 111 17.65 -4.32 -4.96
C ASN A 111 16.81 -4.71 -3.71
N HIS A 112 17.46 -5.19 -2.64
CA HIS A 112 16.80 -5.66 -1.43
C HIS A 112 15.82 -4.66 -0.84
N SER A 113 16.15 -3.36 -0.81
CA SER A 113 15.24 -2.34 -0.27
C SER A 113 14.00 -2.12 -1.14
N LYS A 114 14.15 -2.12 -2.45
CA LYS A 114 13.02 -2.04 -3.39
C LYS A 114 12.11 -3.27 -3.30
N ILE A 115 12.70 -4.45 -3.12
CA ILE A 115 11.96 -5.71 -2.94
C ILE A 115 11.11 -5.66 -1.67
N LEU A 116 11.70 -5.24 -0.54
CA LEU A 116 10.98 -5.08 0.72
C LEU A 116 9.86 -4.04 0.61
N ALA A 117 10.15 -2.88 0.02
CA ALA A 117 9.14 -1.84 -0.20
C ALA A 117 8.00 -2.33 -1.10
N PHE A 118 8.32 -3.07 -2.16
CA PHE A 118 7.32 -3.64 -3.05
C PHE A 118 6.44 -4.68 -2.34
N HIS A 119 7.03 -5.63 -1.61
CA HIS A 119 6.27 -6.63 -0.85
C HIS A 119 5.37 -5.97 0.19
N LEU A 120 5.91 -4.99 0.90
CA LEU A 120 5.15 -4.22 1.88
C LEU A 120 3.99 -3.45 1.21
N SER A 121 4.21 -2.84 0.04
CA SER A 121 3.14 -2.14 -0.69
C SER A 121 1.97 -3.06 -1.04
N LEU A 122 2.27 -4.27 -1.50
CA LEU A 122 1.25 -5.28 -1.81
C LEU A 122 0.43 -5.65 -0.58
N LEU A 123 1.10 -5.84 0.56
CA LEU A 123 0.42 -6.22 1.82
C LEU A 123 -0.39 -5.07 2.39
N LEU A 124 0.14 -3.84 2.41
CA LEU A 124 -0.60 -2.66 2.85
C LEU A 124 -1.83 -2.40 1.98
N THR A 125 -1.70 -2.57 0.66
CA THR A 125 -2.84 -2.45 -0.26
C THR A 125 -3.87 -3.57 -0.04
N ARG A 126 -3.41 -4.79 0.21
CA ARG A 126 -4.30 -5.94 0.46
C ARG A 126 -5.09 -5.80 1.75
N HIS A 127 -4.48 -5.24 2.78
CA HIS A 127 -5.06 -5.09 4.11
C HIS A 127 -5.42 -3.63 4.43
N ALA A 128 -5.62 -2.79 3.40
CA ALA A 128 -5.85 -1.35 3.56
C ALA A 128 -7.07 -1.05 4.43
N GLU A 129 -8.13 -1.87 4.35
CA GLU A 129 -9.33 -1.75 5.18
C GLU A 129 -9.06 -1.89 6.68
N SER A 130 -8.02 -2.65 7.06
CA SER A 130 -7.63 -2.84 8.47
C SER A 130 -7.04 -1.57 9.11
N PHE A 131 -6.66 -0.59 8.28
CA PHE A 131 -6.12 0.70 8.72
C PHE A 131 -7.18 1.81 8.76
N ILE A 132 -8.45 1.47 8.56
CA ILE A 132 -9.58 2.40 8.69
C ILE A 132 -10.37 2.05 9.94
N GLY A 133 -10.05 2.71 11.02
CA GLY A 133 -10.78 2.66 12.29
C GLY A 133 -11.47 3.99 12.59
N MET A 134 -12.01 4.11 13.81
CA MET A 134 -12.63 5.35 14.27
C MET A 134 -11.64 6.52 14.38
N GLN A 135 -10.41 6.26 14.82
CA GLN A 135 -9.40 7.30 15.01
C GLN A 135 -8.94 7.85 13.66
N GLU A 136 -8.67 6.98 12.71
CA GLU A 136 -8.29 7.33 11.34
C GLU A 136 -9.41 8.09 10.64
N THR A 137 -10.65 7.65 10.81
CA THR A 137 -11.82 8.36 10.28
C THR A 137 -11.97 9.75 10.89
N LYS A 138 -11.83 9.87 12.21
CA LYS A 138 -11.81 11.19 12.89
C LYS A 138 -10.70 12.08 12.32
N TYR A 139 -9.50 11.57 12.23
CA TYR A 139 -8.37 12.33 11.66
C TYR A 139 -8.68 12.86 10.25
N LEU A 140 -9.28 12.03 9.39
CA LEU A 140 -9.67 12.43 8.05
C LEU A 140 -10.77 13.51 8.06
N LEU A 141 -11.75 13.36 8.93
CA LEU A 141 -12.83 14.33 9.11
C LEU A 141 -12.31 15.66 9.67
N ASP A 142 -11.43 15.65 10.68
CA ASP A 142 -10.81 16.85 11.25
C ASP A 142 -10.02 17.62 10.17
N LYS A 143 -9.27 16.91 9.34
CA LYS A 143 -8.56 17.51 8.20
C LYS A 143 -9.50 18.11 7.16
N MET A 144 -10.65 17.52 6.94
CA MET A 144 -11.67 18.06 6.03
C MET A 144 -12.39 19.24 6.66
N GLU A 145 -12.61 19.24 7.95
CA GLU A 145 -13.27 20.32 8.71
C GLU A 145 -12.49 21.63 8.61
N GLU A 146 -11.14 21.58 8.58
CA GLU A 146 -10.29 22.76 8.33
C GLU A 146 -10.64 23.50 7.02
N ARG A 147 -11.22 22.80 6.04
CA ARG A 147 -11.52 23.32 4.70
C ARG A 147 -13.00 23.46 4.42
N ALA A 148 -13.83 22.66 5.06
CA ALA A 148 -15.25 22.59 4.82
C ALA A 148 -16.01 22.18 6.12
N PRO A 149 -16.04 23.06 7.14
CA PRO A 149 -16.62 22.74 8.44
C PRO A 149 -18.10 22.37 8.35
N ASP A 150 -18.90 23.11 7.59
CA ASP A 150 -20.34 22.86 7.47
C ASP A 150 -20.64 21.49 6.85
N LEU A 151 -19.80 21.06 5.90
CA LEU A 151 -19.94 19.73 5.26
C LEU A 151 -19.71 18.61 6.27
N VAL A 152 -18.67 18.73 7.09
CA VAL A 152 -18.33 17.72 8.11
C VAL A 152 -19.39 17.70 9.21
N HIS A 153 -19.83 18.86 9.71
CA HIS A 153 -20.86 18.98 10.71
C HIS A 153 -22.17 18.35 10.24
N GLU A 154 -22.61 18.63 9.01
CA GLU A 154 -23.84 18.07 8.48
C GLU A 154 -23.74 16.55 8.30
N ALA A 155 -22.61 16.02 7.76
CA ALA A 155 -22.41 14.60 7.62
C ALA A 155 -22.42 13.86 8.97
N THR A 156 -21.72 14.40 9.98
CA THR A 156 -21.63 13.80 11.32
C THR A 156 -22.92 13.94 12.13
N ARG A 157 -23.74 14.94 11.82
CA ARG A 157 -25.10 15.06 12.36
C ARG A 157 -26.02 13.96 11.85
N LEU A 158 -25.90 13.57 10.60
CA LEU A 158 -26.75 12.56 9.94
C LEU A 158 -26.27 11.13 10.21
N LEU A 159 -24.94 10.93 10.29
CA LEU A 159 -24.32 9.62 10.47
C LEU A 159 -23.28 9.66 11.59
N PRO A 160 -23.35 8.74 12.57
CA PRO A 160 -22.27 8.56 13.54
C PRO A 160 -20.96 8.23 12.88
N VAL A 161 -19.84 8.67 13.47
CA VAL A 161 -18.48 8.42 12.94
C VAL A 161 -18.20 6.93 12.69
N GLN A 162 -18.78 6.04 13.52
CA GLN A 162 -18.67 4.60 13.35
C GLN A 162 -19.22 4.13 11.99
N ARG A 163 -20.35 4.67 11.56
CA ARG A 163 -20.97 4.33 10.27
C ARG A 163 -20.17 4.91 9.11
N ILE A 164 -19.66 6.11 9.27
CA ILE A 164 -18.76 6.72 8.27
C ILE A 164 -17.49 5.86 8.12
N ALA A 165 -16.91 5.42 9.24
CA ALA A 165 -15.75 4.52 9.24
C ALA A 165 -16.05 3.18 8.54
N GLU A 166 -17.23 2.61 8.75
CA GLU A 166 -17.65 1.39 8.07
C GLU A 166 -17.78 1.59 6.56
N ILE A 167 -18.35 2.70 6.12
CA ILE A 167 -18.46 3.04 4.69
C ILE A 167 -17.06 3.22 4.09
N PHE A 168 -16.17 3.96 4.75
CA PHE A 168 -14.79 4.13 4.29
C PHE A 168 -14.08 2.78 4.15
N ARG A 169 -14.23 1.90 5.15
CA ARG A 169 -13.65 0.56 5.13
C ARG A 169 -14.14 -0.27 3.95
N ARG A 170 -15.45 -0.25 3.66
CA ARG A 170 -16.05 -0.95 2.51
C ARG A 170 -15.53 -0.42 1.18
N LEU A 171 -15.46 0.91 1.03
CA LEU A 171 -14.91 1.52 -0.18
C LEU A 171 -13.45 1.07 -0.42
N VAL A 172 -12.62 1.14 0.62
CA VAL A 172 -11.21 0.74 0.55
C VAL A 172 -11.05 -0.76 0.28
N GLN A 173 -11.89 -1.61 0.87
CA GLN A 173 -11.91 -3.06 0.61
C GLN A 173 -12.15 -3.36 -0.87
N GLU A 174 -12.99 -2.58 -1.53
CA GLU A 174 -13.25 -2.64 -2.97
C GLU A 174 -12.24 -1.85 -3.82
N ARG A 175 -11.15 -1.38 -3.21
CA ARG A 175 -10.10 -0.55 -3.84
C ARG A 175 -10.61 0.77 -4.40
N VAL A 176 -11.70 1.29 -3.86
CA VAL A 176 -12.20 2.62 -4.14
C VAL A 176 -11.47 3.61 -3.22
N SER A 177 -10.81 4.60 -3.82
CA SER A 177 -10.10 5.63 -3.06
C SER A 177 -11.06 6.49 -2.25
N ILE A 178 -10.72 6.70 -0.97
CA ILE A 178 -11.45 7.63 -0.09
C ILE A 178 -10.82 9.03 -0.05
N ARG A 179 -9.90 9.32 -0.98
CA ARG A 179 -9.18 10.58 -1.03
C ARG A 179 -10.09 11.78 -1.29
N ASP A 180 -11.11 11.61 -2.12
CA ASP A 180 -12.12 12.64 -2.37
C ASP A 180 -13.19 12.63 -1.28
N LEU A 181 -12.78 13.02 -0.07
CA LEU A 181 -13.68 13.09 1.09
C LEU A 181 -14.85 14.05 0.87
N ARG A 182 -14.64 15.14 0.14
CA ARG A 182 -15.71 16.11 -0.16
C ARG A 182 -16.88 15.42 -0.85
N SER A 183 -16.62 14.73 -1.93
CA SER A 183 -17.64 14.05 -2.72
C SER A 183 -18.30 12.91 -1.95
N ILE A 184 -17.51 12.18 -1.15
CA ILE A 184 -18.04 11.13 -0.28
C ILE A 184 -19.03 11.72 0.74
N LEU A 185 -18.64 12.78 1.44
CA LEU A 185 -19.50 13.41 2.46
C LEU A 185 -20.74 14.03 1.84
N GLN A 186 -20.65 14.66 0.67
CA GLN A 186 -21.80 15.19 -0.07
C GLN A 186 -22.80 14.07 -0.43
N ALA A 187 -22.32 12.94 -0.94
CA ALA A 187 -23.19 11.79 -1.21
C ALA A 187 -23.84 11.24 0.06
N LEU A 188 -23.10 11.17 1.17
CA LEU A 188 -23.66 10.74 2.45
C LEU A 188 -24.73 11.68 2.96
N ILE A 189 -24.56 13.00 2.84
CA ILE A 189 -25.58 14.00 3.23
C ILE A 189 -26.83 13.84 2.38
N GLU A 190 -26.71 13.58 1.12
CA GLU A 190 -27.83 13.39 0.20
C GLU A 190 -28.63 12.12 0.52
N TRP A 191 -27.95 11.02 0.83
CA TRP A 191 -28.59 9.70 0.91
C TRP A 191 -28.87 9.21 2.32
N ALA A 192 -28.13 9.62 3.35
CA ALA A 192 -28.35 9.18 4.72
C ALA A 192 -29.75 9.46 5.30
N PRO A 193 -30.46 10.55 4.92
CA PRO A 193 -31.85 10.75 5.34
C PRO A 193 -32.83 9.72 4.73
N LYS A 194 -32.51 9.20 3.55
CA LYS A 194 -33.38 8.32 2.75
C LYS A 194 -33.05 6.83 2.94
N GLU A 195 -31.81 6.52 3.28
CA GLU A 195 -31.30 5.16 3.39
C GLU A 195 -30.58 4.95 4.74
N LYS A 196 -30.88 3.83 5.40
CA LYS A 196 -30.27 3.48 6.70
C LYS A 196 -29.31 2.33 6.62
N ASP A 197 -29.35 1.58 5.52
CA ASP A 197 -28.43 0.46 5.29
C ASP A 197 -27.07 0.97 4.84
N VAL A 198 -26.02 0.56 5.57
CA VAL A 198 -24.63 0.99 5.29
C VAL A 198 -24.11 0.45 3.95
N VAL A 199 -24.57 -0.75 3.55
CA VAL A 199 -24.20 -1.35 2.26
C VAL A 199 -24.73 -0.51 1.12
N MET A 200 -26.02 -0.16 1.18
CA MET A 200 -26.67 0.68 0.17
C MET A 200 -26.08 2.10 0.13
N LEU A 201 -25.80 2.69 1.31
CA LEU A 201 -25.11 3.98 1.37
C LEU A 201 -23.74 3.93 0.68
N THR A 202 -22.98 2.84 0.88
CA THR A 202 -21.68 2.64 0.22
C THR A 202 -21.85 2.61 -1.31
N GLU A 203 -22.90 1.92 -1.81
CA GLU A 203 -23.19 1.87 -3.25
C GLU A 203 -23.54 3.24 -3.84
N TYR A 204 -24.32 4.04 -3.13
CA TYR A 204 -24.64 5.41 -3.56
C TYR A 204 -23.39 6.29 -3.60
N VAL A 205 -22.53 6.21 -2.58
CA VAL A 205 -21.24 6.91 -2.57
C VAL A 205 -20.37 6.48 -3.73
N ARG A 206 -20.25 5.16 -3.97
CA ARG A 206 -19.46 4.62 -5.08
C ARG A 206 -19.97 5.12 -6.44
N SER A 207 -21.28 5.18 -6.60
CA SER A 207 -21.91 5.70 -7.83
C SER A 207 -21.67 7.19 -8.02
N ALA A 208 -21.66 7.97 -6.93
CA ALA A 208 -21.34 9.39 -6.98
C ALA A 208 -19.88 9.64 -7.40
N LEU A 209 -18.93 8.86 -6.84
CA LEU A 209 -17.52 8.96 -7.19
C LEU A 209 -17.25 8.61 -8.66
N LYS A 210 -17.94 7.61 -9.22
CA LYS A 210 -17.80 7.25 -10.64
C LYS A 210 -18.21 8.36 -11.58
N ARG A 211 -19.25 9.14 -11.26
CA ARG A 211 -19.74 10.24 -12.10
C ARG A 211 -18.77 11.41 -12.19
N GLN A 212 -17.83 11.52 -11.26
CA GLN A 212 -16.85 12.62 -11.24
C GLN A 212 -15.53 12.26 -11.97
N ILE A 213 -15.32 10.98 -12.27
CA ILE A 213 -14.14 10.49 -12.99
C ILE A 213 -14.38 10.44 -14.51
N CYS A 214 -15.63 10.58 -14.94
CA CYS A 214 -16.04 10.79 -16.32
C CYS A 214 -16.27 12.26 -16.57
#